data_f15ff76ea82542686350c749aadf01aa
#
_entry.id   f15ff76ea82542686350c749aadf01aa
#
_cell.length_a   1.000
_cell.length_b   1.000
_cell.length_c   1.000
_cell.angle_alpha   90.00
_cell.angle_beta   90.00
_cell.angle_gamma   90.00
#
_symmetry.space_group_name_H-M   'P 1'
#
loop_
_entity.id
_entity.type
_entity.pdbx_description
1 polymer ?
#
loop_
_entity_poly.entity_id
_entity_poly.type
_entity_poly.pdbx_seq_one_letter_code
_entity_poly.pdbx_strand_id
1 'polypeptide(L)'
;LPDIAPGETGTAAITLPEGFAEGDVLTLVATTAAGDTINTWAYPMRYADEYYALAKPAAVAGRAATADGTTLEGGGVRAEFNPDDGMLKSVTVDGKAFPLSNGPLPVGMKMKLKGITARQEGADALLVMRYQGAADSIVWRMTPAGVLGMDAVILNRRDGGKFGGEFFDPKVRNLGFSFSYPEEAAKGVRWVGKGPYRVWRNRLRGPVFGLWQKDYNNTVTGEGSGRLDYPEFKGYHANVYWAEMQSDTAPFKVYSETDGLYLRLFTPEEPKHRNERTMQPFPEGDISFLLEIPGMRSYKPIEQLGPEAQPSGIRINKGDDGLRIKLWFD
;
A
#
# COMPACT_ATOMS: atom_id res chain seq x y z
N LEU A 1 -3.64 31.83 -22.76
CA LEU A 1 -2.25 31.31 -22.71
C LEU A 1 -1.37 32.19 -23.58
N PRO A 2 -0.09 32.42 -23.22
CA PRO A 2 0.84 33.15 -24.07
C PRO A 2 1.08 32.36 -25.36
N ASP A 3 1.33 33.10 -26.46
CA ASP A 3 1.77 32.51 -27.72
C ASP A 3 3.24 32.14 -27.60
N ILE A 4 3.55 30.85 -27.58
CA ILE A 4 4.92 30.31 -27.41
C ILE A 4 5.24 29.50 -28.66
N ALA A 5 6.29 29.91 -29.38
CA ALA A 5 6.73 29.22 -30.58
C ALA A 5 7.23 27.80 -30.27
N PRO A 6 7.16 26.86 -31.24
CA PRO A 6 7.69 25.50 -31.06
C PRO A 6 9.16 25.51 -30.64
N GLY A 7 9.49 24.80 -29.54
CA GLY A 7 10.84 24.73 -28.97
C GLY A 7 11.19 25.85 -27.98
N GLU A 8 10.33 26.86 -27.86
CA GLU A 8 10.53 27.95 -26.92
C GLU A 8 9.88 27.65 -25.54
N THR A 9 10.30 28.42 -24.55
CA THR A 9 9.77 28.34 -23.17
C THR A 9 9.05 29.64 -22.84
N GLY A 10 7.90 29.55 -22.18
CA GLY A 10 7.13 30.71 -21.73
C GLY A 10 6.51 30.48 -20.35
N THR A 11 5.96 31.54 -19.79
CA THR A 11 5.28 31.52 -18.48
C THR A 11 3.79 31.78 -18.69
N ALA A 12 2.95 30.88 -18.14
CA ALA A 12 1.53 31.07 -18.08
C ALA A 12 1.10 31.36 -16.62
N ALA A 13 0.41 32.48 -16.39
CA ALA A 13 -0.21 32.75 -15.10
C ALA A 13 -1.53 31.97 -15.00
N ILE A 14 -1.71 31.25 -13.91
CA ILE A 14 -2.94 30.47 -13.63
C ILE A 14 -3.59 31.07 -12.39
N THR A 15 -4.84 31.47 -12.52
CA THR A 15 -5.64 31.87 -11.37
C THR A 15 -6.17 30.62 -10.69
N LEU A 16 -5.84 30.45 -9.43
CA LEU A 16 -6.35 29.34 -8.63
C LEU A 16 -7.81 29.60 -8.26
N PRO A 17 -8.68 28.56 -8.28
CA PRO A 17 -10.08 28.70 -7.88
C PRO A 17 -10.20 29.02 -6.39
N GLU A 18 -11.32 29.62 -5.99
CA GLU A 18 -11.70 29.76 -4.58
C GLU A 18 -11.79 28.37 -3.94
N GLY A 19 -11.29 28.23 -2.70
CA GLY A 19 -11.24 26.92 -2.00
C GLY A 19 -10.12 25.99 -2.48
N PHE A 20 -9.20 26.46 -3.32
CA PHE A 20 -8.08 25.65 -3.82
C PHE A 20 -7.32 24.90 -2.70
N ALA A 21 -7.10 25.55 -1.55
CA ALA A 21 -6.38 24.93 -0.43
C ALA A 21 -7.14 23.78 0.25
N GLU A 22 -8.43 23.63 -0.01
CA GLU A 22 -9.26 22.54 0.50
C GLU A 22 -9.26 21.32 -0.44
N GLY A 23 -8.73 21.48 -1.63
CA GLY A 23 -8.66 20.41 -2.64
C GLY A 23 -7.66 19.30 -2.26
N ASP A 24 -7.92 18.10 -2.75
CA ASP A 24 -7.04 16.95 -2.59
C ASP A 24 -5.96 16.91 -3.68
N VAL A 25 -6.28 17.38 -4.88
CA VAL A 25 -5.43 17.30 -6.07
C VAL A 25 -5.53 18.56 -6.91
N LEU A 26 -4.40 19.16 -7.26
CA LEU A 26 -4.32 20.13 -8.34
C LEU A 26 -4.08 19.39 -9.66
N THR A 27 -5.04 19.49 -10.58
CA THR A 27 -4.91 18.90 -11.91
C THR A 27 -4.76 19.98 -12.96
N LEU A 28 -3.68 19.92 -13.74
CA LEU A 28 -3.44 20.76 -14.91
C LEU A 28 -3.62 19.91 -16.17
N VAL A 29 -4.47 20.35 -17.07
CA VAL A 29 -4.76 19.67 -18.34
C VAL A 29 -4.40 20.59 -19.49
N ALA A 30 -3.47 20.13 -20.35
CA ALA A 30 -3.17 20.79 -21.61
C ALA A 30 -4.01 20.16 -22.71
N THR A 31 -4.71 20.99 -23.48
CA THR A 31 -5.56 20.56 -24.58
C THR A 31 -5.17 21.26 -25.88
N THR A 32 -5.46 20.62 -27.01
CA THR A 32 -5.43 21.25 -28.34
C THR A 32 -6.57 22.26 -28.48
N ALA A 33 -6.54 23.08 -29.51
CA ALA A 33 -7.66 23.97 -29.85
C ALA A 33 -8.95 23.19 -30.18
N ALA A 34 -8.85 21.94 -30.61
CA ALA A 34 -9.98 21.04 -30.86
C ALA A 34 -10.52 20.36 -29.57
N GLY A 35 -9.87 20.56 -28.42
CA GLY A 35 -10.27 19.98 -27.15
C GLY A 35 -9.61 18.65 -26.80
N ASP A 36 -8.74 18.11 -27.66
CA ASP A 36 -8.04 16.87 -27.38
C ASP A 36 -7.00 17.06 -26.27
N THR A 37 -6.96 16.16 -25.30
CA THR A 37 -5.98 16.21 -24.20
C THR A 37 -4.58 15.86 -24.72
N ILE A 38 -3.64 16.80 -24.56
CA ILE A 38 -2.21 16.62 -24.87
C ILE A 38 -1.52 15.96 -23.67
N ASN A 39 -1.75 16.48 -22.47
CA ASN A 39 -1.16 15.96 -21.25
C ASN A 39 -1.96 16.37 -20.01
N THR A 40 -1.82 15.58 -18.95
CA THR A 40 -2.40 15.85 -17.64
C THR A 40 -1.32 15.74 -16.57
N TRP A 41 -1.18 16.78 -15.76
CA TRP A 41 -0.36 16.77 -14.56
C TRP A 41 -1.26 16.84 -13.34
N ALA A 42 -0.96 16.03 -12.34
CA ALA A 42 -1.69 16.04 -11.08
C ALA A 42 -0.71 16.11 -9.91
N TYR A 43 -0.98 17.03 -9.01
CA TYR A 43 -0.16 17.32 -7.84
C TYR A 43 -1.01 17.09 -6.59
N PRO A 44 -0.61 16.16 -5.70
CA PRO A 44 -1.25 16.00 -4.40
C PRO A 44 -1.18 17.31 -3.63
N MET A 45 -2.30 17.74 -3.05
CA MET A 45 -2.40 18.92 -2.20
C MET A 45 -2.30 18.56 -0.71
N ARG A 46 -2.43 17.28 -0.40
CA ARG A 46 -2.33 16.71 0.95
C ARG A 46 -1.32 15.58 0.97
N TYR A 47 -0.75 15.32 2.13
CA TYR A 47 0.09 14.15 2.40
C TYR A 47 -0.74 12.96 2.89
N ALA A 48 -0.13 11.77 2.88
CA ALA A 48 -0.84 10.55 3.24
C ALA A 48 -1.43 10.58 4.65
N ASP A 49 -0.67 11.08 5.64
CA ASP A 49 -1.06 11.17 7.04
C ASP A 49 -2.26 12.10 7.31
N GLU A 50 -2.48 13.10 6.45
CA GLU A 50 -3.60 14.04 6.59
C GLU A 50 -4.95 13.37 6.32
N TYR A 51 -5.01 12.34 5.45
CA TYR A 51 -6.27 11.67 5.12
C TYR A 51 -6.84 10.91 6.31
N TYR A 52 -6.01 10.19 7.07
CA TYR A 52 -6.48 9.54 8.28
C TYR A 52 -6.87 10.57 9.36
N ALA A 53 -6.10 11.64 9.51
CA ALA A 53 -6.40 12.69 10.47
C ALA A 53 -7.79 13.32 10.22
N LEU A 54 -8.18 13.49 8.94
CA LEU A 54 -9.50 13.98 8.53
C LEU A 54 -10.63 12.95 8.74
N ALA A 55 -10.32 11.66 8.50
CA ALA A 55 -11.29 10.57 8.58
C ALA A 55 -11.43 9.99 9.99
N LYS A 56 -10.44 10.23 10.87
CA LYS A 56 -10.38 9.66 12.22
C LYS A 56 -11.71 9.86 12.96
N PRO A 57 -12.34 8.78 13.45
CA PRO A 57 -13.57 8.90 14.22
C PRO A 57 -13.37 9.77 15.47
N ALA A 58 -14.41 10.49 15.85
CA ALA A 58 -14.41 11.28 17.08
C ALA A 58 -14.17 10.37 18.31
N ALA A 59 -13.47 10.91 19.30
CA ALA A 59 -13.26 10.20 20.55
C ALA A 59 -14.60 9.80 21.19
N VAL A 60 -14.73 8.54 21.58
CA VAL A 60 -15.94 8.02 22.24
C VAL A 60 -15.79 8.25 23.74
N ALA A 61 -16.55 9.20 24.28
CA ALA A 61 -16.49 9.54 25.70
C ALA A 61 -16.84 8.34 26.60
N GLY A 62 -16.04 8.12 27.64
CA GLY A 62 -16.27 7.06 28.63
C GLY A 62 -16.03 5.63 28.14
N ARG A 63 -15.48 5.46 26.92
CA ARG A 63 -15.06 4.16 26.41
C ARG A 63 -13.55 4.12 26.22
N ALA A 64 -12.97 2.97 26.52
CA ALA A 64 -11.58 2.67 26.23
C ALA A 64 -11.51 1.33 25.47
N ALA A 65 -10.54 1.22 24.55
CA ALA A 65 -10.18 -0.07 24.00
C ALA A 65 -9.43 -0.90 25.04
N THR A 66 -9.40 -2.21 24.88
CA THR A 66 -8.75 -3.14 25.80
C THR A 66 -7.75 -4.03 25.07
N ALA A 67 -6.71 -4.44 25.79
CA ALA A 67 -5.76 -5.46 25.38
C ALA A 67 -5.70 -6.56 26.44
N ASP A 68 -5.91 -7.81 26.02
CA ASP A 68 -5.78 -8.98 26.86
C ASP A 68 -4.98 -10.06 26.14
N GLY A 69 -3.81 -10.40 26.69
CA GLY A 69 -2.89 -11.35 26.07
C GLY A 69 -2.47 -10.93 24.66
N THR A 70 -3.03 -11.59 23.67
CA THR A 70 -2.81 -11.33 22.23
C THR A 70 -4.05 -10.80 21.53
N THR A 71 -4.99 -10.24 22.29
CA THR A 71 -6.26 -9.73 21.77
C THR A 71 -6.36 -8.24 21.97
N LEU A 72 -6.89 -7.53 21.00
CA LEU A 72 -7.31 -6.12 21.06
C LEU A 72 -8.80 -6.00 20.81
N GLU A 73 -9.48 -5.19 21.61
CA GLU A 73 -10.92 -4.93 21.45
C GLU A 73 -11.24 -3.44 21.58
N GLY A 74 -12.14 -2.95 20.73
CA GLY A 74 -12.68 -1.60 20.77
C GLY A 74 -13.78 -1.40 19.75
N GLY A 75 -14.79 -0.58 20.03
CA GLY A 75 -15.81 -0.17 19.09
C GLY A 75 -16.58 -1.31 18.39
N GLY A 76 -16.70 -2.49 19.01
CA GLY A 76 -17.30 -3.68 18.37
C GLY A 76 -16.32 -4.52 17.55
N VAL A 77 -15.08 -4.05 17.38
CA VAL A 77 -14.02 -4.79 16.68
C VAL A 77 -13.17 -5.56 17.69
N ARG A 78 -12.91 -6.83 17.40
CA ARG A 78 -11.98 -7.70 18.13
C ARG A 78 -10.97 -8.28 17.17
N ALA A 79 -9.68 -8.05 17.41
CA ALA A 79 -8.56 -8.60 16.67
C ALA A 79 -7.75 -9.55 17.54
N GLU A 80 -7.59 -10.80 17.10
CA GLU A 80 -6.78 -11.81 17.78
C GLU A 80 -5.51 -12.08 17.00
N PHE A 81 -4.39 -12.20 17.71
CA PHE A 81 -3.08 -12.45 17.12
C PHE A 81 -2.52 -13.80 17.60
N ASN A 82 -1.76 -14.46 16.72
CA ASN A 82 -1.07 -15.68 17.06
C ASN A 82 0.12 -15.37 17.99
N PRO A 83 0.22 -16.02 19.17
CA PRO A 83 1.30 -15.78 20.12
C PRO A 83 2.68 -16.24 19.61
N ASP A 84 2.75 -17.16 18.62
CA ASP A 84 3.99 -17.75 18.15
C ASP A 84 4.72 -16.88 17.11
N ASP A 85 3.96 -16.15 16.28
CA ASP A 85 4.50 -15.35 15.18
C ASP A 85 4.03 -13.89 15.15
N GLY A 86 2.97 -13.55 15.89
CA GLY A 86 2.37 -12.21 15.94
C GLY A 86 1.48 -11.88 14.73
N MET A 87 1.10 -12.88 13.94
CA MET A 87 0.20 -12.67 12.81
C MET A 87 -1.25 -12.52 13.28
N LEU A 88 -2.01 -11.71 12.57
CA LEU A 88 -3.45 -11.55 12.76
C LEU A 88 -4.15 -12.88 12.49
N LYS A 89 -4.67 -13.49 13.53
CA LYS A 89 -5.36 -14.79 13.46
C LYS A 89 -6.79 -14.63 12.99
N SER A 90 -7.49 -13.67 13.55
CA SER A 90 -8.90 -13.42 13.24
C SER A 90 -9.29 -11.98 13.59
N VAL A 91 -10.30 -11.50 12.87
CA VAL A 91 -11.00 -10.26 13.17
C VAL A 91 -12.49 -10.56 13.26
N THR A 92 -13.17 -9.98 14.24
CA THR A 92 -14.64 -9.94 14.29
C THR A 92 -15.11 -8.50 14.42
N VAL A 93 -16.21 -8.19 13.75
CA VAL A 93 -16.89 -6.90 13.81
C VAL A 93 -18.32 -7.16 14.28
N ASP A 94 -18.73 -6.59 15.41
CA ASP A 94 -20.03 -6.83 16.06
C ASP A 94 -20.35 -8.33 16.20
N GLY A 95 -19.33 -9.12 16.59
CA GLY A 95 -19.43 -10.55 16.81
C GLY A 95 -19.47 -11.42 15.54
N LYS A 96 -19.41 -10.81 14.35
CA LYS A 96 -19.34 -11.51 13.06
C LYS A 96 -17.91 -11.61 12.58
N ALA A 97 -17.51 -12.76 12.05
CA ALA A 97 -16.18 -12.95 11.47
C ALA A 97 -15.98 -12.00 10.28
N PHE A 98 -14.85 -11.31 10.30
CA PHE A 98 -14.37 -10.47 9.21
C PHE A 98 -13.14 -11.16 8.57
N PRO A 99 -13.09 -11.35 7.25
CA PRO A 99 -12.14 -12.26 6.62
C PRO A 99 -10.76 -11.64 6.34
N LEU A 100 -10.27 -10.71 7.16
CA LEU A 100 -8.90 -10.23 7.13
C LEU A 100 -8.07 -11.02 8.13
N SER A 101 -6.98 -11.62 7.68
CA SER A 101 -6.15 -12.47 8.53
C SER A 101 -4.73 -12.62 8.01
N ASN A 102 -3.93 -13.46 8.67
CA ASN A 102 -2.61 -13.91 8.24
C ASN A 102 -1.64 -12.77 7.89
N GLY A 103 -1.75 -11.65 8.58
CA GLY A 103 -0.87 -10.50 8.39
C GLY A 103 -0.36 -9.96 9.73
N PRO A 104 0.73 -9.22 9.70
CA PRO A 104 1.53 -8.77 8.55
C PRO A 104 2.56 -9.82 8.09
N LEU A 105 2.20 -10.59 7.08
CA LEU A 105 3.11 -11.57 6.47
C LEU A 105 4.29 -10.83 5.81
N PRO A 106 5.55 -11.08 6.22
CA PRO A 106 6.68 -10.33 5.70
C PRO A 106 6.95 -10.64 4.22
N VAL A 107 7.15 -9.59 3.43
CA VAL A 107 7.45 -9.68 2.00
C VAL A 107 8.85 -9.15 1.74
N GLY A 108 9.69 -9.95 1.07
CA GLY A 108 11.08 -9.59 0.74
C GLY A 108 12.03 -9.56 1.94
N MET A 109 11.57 -10.02 3.10
CA MET A 109 12.32 -10.00 4.35
C MET A 109 11.92 -11.17 5.25
N LYS A 110 12.76 -11.43 6.29
CA LYS A 110 12.47 -12.40 7.34
C LYS A 110 12.43 -11.71 8.69
N MET A 111 11.50 -12.14 9.52
CA MET A 111 11.39 -11.70 10.90
C MET A 111 10.94 -12.85 11.79
N LYS A 112 11.35 -12.84 13.08
CA LYS A 112 10.96 -13.82 14.07
C LYS A 112 10.49 -13.11 15.33
N LEU A 113 9.27 -13.40 15.78
CA LEU A 113 8.71 -12.83 17.01
C LEU A 113 9.61 -13.16 18.21
N LYS A 114 9.81 -12.18 19.07
CA LYS A 114 10.56 -12.29 20.35
C LYS A 114 9.66 -12.11 21.56
N GLY A 115 8.59 -11.39 21.41
CA GLY A 115 7.63 -11.16 22.49
C GLY A 115 6.55 -10.17 22.14
N ILE A 116 5.46 -10.27 22.87
CA ILE A 116 4.29 -9.40 22.77
C ILE A 116 4.09 -8.76 24.14
N THR A 117 3.83 -7.46 24.16
CA THR A 117 3.53 -6.72 25.39
C THR A 117 2.28 -5.88 25.17
N ALA A 118 1.27 -6.09 26.00
CA ALA A 118 0.09 -5.26 26.03
C ALA A 118 0.36 -3.95 26.78
N ARG A 119 -0.19 -2.84 26.27
CA ARG A 119 -0.10 -1.50 26.87
C ARG A 119 -1.43 -0.77 26.73
N GLN A 120 -1.66 0.17 27.66
CA GLN A 120 -2.71 1.17 27.53
C GLN A 120 -2.06 2.53 27.26
N GLU A 121 -2.59 3.29 26.31
CA GLU A 121 -2.14 4.64 25.99
C GLU A 121 -3.37 5.55 25.86
N GLY A 122 -3.68 6.25 26.94
CA GLY A 122 -4.95 6.98 27.03
C GLY A 122 -6.14 6.02 26.94
N ALA A 123 -7.00 6.25 25.97
CA ALA A 123 -8.15 5.38 25.71
C ALA A 123 -7.86 4.25 24.71
N ASP A 124 -6.69 4.25 24.06
CA ASP A 124 -6.28 3.24 23.08
C ASP A 124 -5.58 2.08 23.76
N ALA A 125 -5.78 0.88 23.24
CA ALA A 125 -5.08 -0.33 23.64
C ALA A 125 -4.04 -0.72 22.59
N LEU A 126 -2.86 -1.18 23.02
CA LEU A 126 -1.74 -1.51 22.16
C LEU A 126 -1.21 -2.91 22.45
N LEU A 127 -0.80 -3.59 21.37
CA LEU A 127 0.12 -4.73 21.44
C LEU A 127 1.44 -4.33 20.77
N VAL A 128 2.49 -4.30 21.55
CA VAL A 128 3.86 -4.04 21.09
C VAL A 128 4.54 -5.38 20.84
N MET A 129 4.75 -5.70 19.59
CA MET A 129 5.41 -6.91 19.14
C MET A 129 6.84 -6.61 18.76
N ARG A 130 7.80 -7.29 19.39
CA ARG A 130 9.22 -7.17 19.12
C ARG A 130 9.70 -8.33 18.28
N TYR A 131 10.49 -8.03 17.27
CA TYR A 131 11.02 -9.03 16.34
C TYR A 131 12.53 -9.03 16.30
N GLN A 132 13.09 -10.16 15.90
CA GLN A 132 14.46 -10.30 15.44
C GLN A 132 14.42 -10.46 13.91
N GLY A 133 15.32 -9.78 13.22
CA GLY A 133 15.38 -9.84 11.77
C GLY A 133 15.23 -8.48 11.12
N ALA A 134 14.54 -8.43 10.01
CA ALA A 134 14.33 -7.22 9.25
C ALA A 134 13.39 -6.22 9.93
N ALA A 135 12.36 -6.68 10.60
CA ALA A 135 11.51 -5.82 11.43
C ALA A 135 12.09 -5.70 12.84
N ASP A 136 12.03 -4.51 13.43
CA ASP A 136 12.35 -4.25 14.83
C ASP A 136 11.12 -4.42 15.70
N SER A 137 10.04 -3.76 15.31
CA SER A 137 8.78 -3.80 16.02
C SER A 137 7.60 -3.60 15.09
N ILE A 138 6.47 -4.18 15.49
CA ILE A 138 5.16 -3.87 14.96
C ILE A 138 4.26 -3.54 16.15
N VAL A 139 3.72 -2.34 16.14
CA VAL A 139 2.77 -1.88 17.16
C VAL A 139 1.37 -1.91 16.56
N TRP A 140 0.53 -2.76 17.12
CA TRP A 140 -0.89 -2.74 16.83
C TRP A 140 -1.60 -1.86 17.85
N ARG A 141 -2.54 -1.06 17.39
CA ARG A 141 -3.33 -0.13 18.19
C ARG A 141 -4.80 -0.32 17.90
N MET A 142 -5.61 -0.48 18.92
CA MET A 142 -7.05 -0.44 18.84
C MET A 142 -7.56 0.86 19.43
N THR A 143 -8.35 1.60 18.68
CA THR A 143 -9.02 2.80 19.19
C THR A 143 -10.37 2.45 19.84
N PRO A 144 -10.92 3.30 20.72
CA PRO A 144 -12.26 3.10 21.27
C PRO A 144 -13.39 3.05 20.23
N ALA A 145 -13.13 3.60 19.04
CA ALA A 145 -14.06 3.58 17.91
C ALA A 145 -13.97 2.30 17.07
N GLY A 146 -13.00 1.41 17.34
CA GLY A 146 -12.84 0.15 16.59
C GLY A 146 -11.86 0.23 15.42
N VAL A 147 -11.15 1.34 15.24
CA VAL A 147 -10.12 1.42 14.18
C VAL A 147 -8.86 0.70 14.63
N LEU A 148 -8.37 -0.20 13.79
CA LEU A 148 -7.16 -1.00 14.03
C LEU A 148 -5.96 -0.38 13.32
N GLY A 149 -5.02 0.18 14.07
CA GLY A 149 -3.76 0.73 13.56
C GLY A 149 -2.63 -0.29 13.56
N MET A 150 -1.78 -0.25 12.55
CA MET A 150 -0.51 -0.98 12.47
C MET A 150 0.63 0.00 12.22
N ASP A 151 1.66 -0.06 13.03
CA ASP A 151 2.87 0.76 12.90
C ASP A 151 4.09 -0.17 12.92
N ALA A 152 4.64 -0.44 11.75
CA ALA A 152 5.75 -1.37 11.56
C ALA A 152 7.04 -0.62 11.21
N VAL A 153 8.10 -0.91 11.95
CA VAL A 153 9.45 -0.38 11.70
C VAL A 153 10.32 -1.48 11.10
N ILE A 154 10.78 -1.25 9.87
CA ILE A 154 11.66 -2.14 9.10
C ILE A 154 13.07 -1.55 9.15
N LEU A 155 14.03 -2.33 9.67
CA LEU A 155 15.41 -1.92 9.83
C LEU A 155 16.32 -2.78 8.93
N ASN A 156 17.18 -2.12 8.17
CA ASN A 156 18.30 -2.75 7.49
C ASN A 156 19.56 -2.57 8.34
N ARG A 157 19.64 -3.28 9.46
CA ARG A 157 20.80 -3.20 10.35
C ARG A 157 21.99 -3.89 9.73
N ARG A 158 23.12 -3.19 9.72
CA ARG A 158 24.45 -3.79 9.53
C ARG A 158 24.96 -4.27 10.89
N ASP A 159 24.69 -5.50 11.26
CA ASP A 159 25.33 -6.11 12.43
C ASP A 159 26.78 -6.48 12.06
N GLY A 160 27.76 -5.78 12.64
CA GLY A 160 29.18 -6.10 12.55
C GLY A 160 29.79 -6.04 11.14
N GLY A 161 29.27 -5.20 10.26
CA GLY A 161 29.79 -5.05 8.89
C GLY A 161 29.29 -6.12 7.90
N LYS A 162 28.48 -7.07 8.36
CA LYS A 162 27.76 -7.98 7.49
C LYS A 162 26.45 -7.32 7.08
N PHE A 163 26.14 -7.31 5.81
CA PHE A 163 24.84 -6.94 5.30
C PHE A 163 23.78 -7.84 5.95
N GLY A 164 22.62 -7.29 6.29
CA GLY A 164 21.44 -8.06 6.71
C GLY A 164 20.90 -9.02 5.65
N GLY A 165 21.76 -9.59 4.80
CA GLY A 165 21.43 -10.56 3.76
C GLY A 165 20.81 -11.86 4.30
N GLU A 166 20.90 -12.07 5.62
CA GLU A 166 20.17 -13.16 6.28
C GLU A 166 18.68 -12.86 6.41
N PHE A 167 18.30 -11.57 6.51
CA PHE A 167 16.93 -11.13 6.78
C PHE A 167 16.24 -10.48 5.58
N PHE A 168 16.98 -10.04 4.58
CA PHE A 168 16.46 -9.48 3.35
C PHE A 168 16.80 -10.36 2.16
N ASP A 169 15.90 -10.46 1.20
CA ASP A 169 16.27 -10.97 -0.12
C ASP A 169 17.37 -10.05 -0.71
N PRO A 170 18.55 -10.59 -1.04
CA PRO A 170 19.64 -9.80 -1.62
C PRO A 170 19.23 -9.11 -2.94
N LYS A 171 18.15 -9.58 -3.55
CA LYS A 171 17.53 -8.99 -4.74
C LYS A 171 16.10 -8.54 -4.41
N VAL A 172 15.96 -7.64 -3.42
CA VAL A 172 14.65 -7.16 -2.99
C VAL A 172 13.85 -6.70 -4.19
N ARG A 173 12.77 -7.41 -4.46
CA ARG A 173 11.81 -7.09 -5.53
C ARG A 173 10.54 -6.50 -4.97
N ASN A 174 10.08 -7.03 -3.86
CA ASN A 174 8.98 -6.52 -3.08
C ASN A 174 9.46 -6.33 -1.65
N LEU A 175 9.02 -5.28 -0.97
CA LEU A 175 9.32 -5.07 0.44
C LEU A 175 8.10 -4.51 1.16
N GLY A 176 7.66 -5.17 2.20
CA GLY A 176 6.55 -4.73 3.05
C GLY A 176 5.80 -5.89 3.68
N PHE A 177 4.49 -5.81 3.70
CA PHE A 177 3.63 -6.78 4.37
C PHE A 177 2.41 -7.15 3.54
N SER A 178 1.98 -8.41 3.67
CA SER A 178 0.76 -8.94 3.06
C SER A 178 -0.24 -9.40 4.11
N PHE A 179 -1.49 -9.51 3.68
CA PHE A 179 -2.63 -10.03 4.44
C PHE A 179 -3.43 -10.99 3.56
N SER A 180 -4.15 -11.91 4.18
CA SER A 180 -5.14 -12.74 3.49
C SER A 180 -6.51 -12.07 3.53
N TYR A 181 -7.18 -12.06 2.38
CA TYR A 181 -8.54 -11.58 2.19
C TYR A 181 -9.16 -12.35 1.01
N PRO A 182 -10.37 -12.92 1.11
CA PRO A 182 -10.94 -13.76 0.07
C PRO A 182 -11.23 -12.93 -1.19
N GLU A 183 -10.65 -13.34 -2.30
CA GLU A 183 -10.79 -12.63 -3.57
C GLU A 183 -12.24 -12.60 -4.05
N GLU A 184 -13.00 -13.67 -3.80
CA GLU A 184 -14.41 -13.79 -4.17
C GLU A 184 -15.32 -12.77 -3.45
N ALA A 185 -14.87 -12.21 -2.33
CA ALA A 185 -15.59 -11.15 -1.64
C ALA A 185 -15.41 -9.77 -2.29
N ALA A 186 -14.37 -9.59 -3.11
CA ALA A 186 -14.08 -8.30 -3.73
C ALA A 186 -15.06 -7.99 -4.87
N LYS A 187 -15.68 -6.81 -4.83
CA LYS A 187 -16.54 -6.27 -5.88
C LYS A 187 -15.90 -5.11 -6.63
N GLY A 188 -14.99 -4.42 -6.00
CA GLY A 188 -14.33 -3.26 -6.54
C GLY A 188 -13.35 -2.66 -5.54
N VAL A 189 -12.67 -1.62 -5.98
CA VAL A 189 -11.80 -0.81 -5.13
C VAL A 189 -11.94 0.65 -5.48
N ARG A 190 -11.94 1.51 -4.46
CA ARG A 190 -11.85 2.95 -4.58
C ARG A 190 -10.61 3.41 -3.83
N TRP A 191 -9.80 4.32 -4.41
CA TRP A 191 -8.57 4.77 -3.76
C TRP A 191 -8.18 6.19 -4.16
N VAL A 192 -7.43 6.85 -3.29
CA VAL A 192 -6.63 8.03 -3.62
C VAL A 192 -5.19 7.59 -3.80
N GLY A 193 -4.66 7.87 -4.98
CA GLY A 193 -3.33 7.45 -5.40
C GLY A 193 -3.15 7.59 -6.90
N LYS A 194 -2.13 6.96 -7.47
CA LYS A 194 -1.96 6.89 -8.92
C LYS A 194 -2.87 5.83 -9.55
N GLY A 195 -3.55 6.20 -10.63
CA GLY A 195 -4.47 5.32 -11.36
C GLY A 195 -4.74 5.80 -12.79
N PRO A 196 -5.71 5.18 -13.48
CA PRO A 196 -6.48 4.02 -13.06
C PRO A 196 -5.76 2.68 -13.24
N TYR A 197 -4.61 2.64 -13.93
CA TYR A 197 -3.92 1.41 -14.33
C TYR A 197 -3.03 0.88 -13.21
N ARG A 198 -2.84 -0.45 -13.19
CA ARG A 198 -1.78 -1.04 -12.37
C ARG A 198 -0.41 -0.56 -12.83
N VAL A 199 0.54 -0.63 -11.93
CA VAL A 199 1.91 -0.18 -12.17
C VAL A 199 2.93 -1.30 -12.00
N TRP A 200 4.13 -1.05 -12.52
CA TRP A 200 5.37 -1.73 -12.21
C TRP A 200 6.43 -0.66 -11.94
N ARG A 201 7.47 -0.97 -11.20
CA ARG A 201 8.49 0.01 -10.85
C ARG A 201 9.04 0.81 -12.05
N ASN A 202 9.23 0.16 -13.19
CA ASN A 202 9.66 0.78 -14.45
C ASN A 202 8.48 1.27 -15.32
N ARG A 203 7.26 1.33 -14.79
CA ARG A 203 6.05 1.80 -15.47
C ARG A 203 5.15 2.61 -14.54
N LEU A 204 5.73 3.71 -14.05
CA LEU A 204 5.07 4.67 -13.16
C LEU A 204 4.61 5.94 -13.89
N ARG A 205 4.97 6.08 -15.18
CA ARG A 205 4.51 7.17 -16.04
C ARG A 205 3.21 6.75 -16.72
N GLY A 206 2.26 7.67 -16.78
CA GLY A 206 0.93 7.40 -17.35
C GLY A 206 -0.16 7.39 -16.26
N PRO A 207 -0.08 6.57 -15.19
CA PRO A 207 -0.99 6.73 -14.07
C PRO A 207 -0.86 8.11 -13.42
N VAL A 208 -2.01 8.75 -13.21
CA VAL A 208 -2.12 10.11 -12.68
C VAL A 208 -2.64 10.05 -11.25
N PHE A 209 -2.14 10.90 -10.35
CA PHE A 209 -2.63 10.98 -8.99
C PHE A 209 -4.06 11.55 -8.96
N GLY A 210 -4.94 10.92 -8.20
CA GLY A 210 -6.35 11.32 -8.10
C GLY A 210 -7.19 10.35 -7.29
N LEU A 211 -8.50 10.59 -7.29
CA LEU A 211 -9.48 9.66 -6.76
C LEU A 211 -9.92 8.72 -7.89
N TRP A 212 -9.74 7.45 -7.68
CA TRP A 212 -10.05 6.40 -8.65
C TRP A 212 -11.02 5.38 -8.07
N GLN A 213 -11.78 4.78 -8.94
CA GLN A 213 -12.65 3.65 -8.63
C GLN A 213 -12.66 2.68 -9.80
N LYS A 214 -12.69 1.39 -9.53
CA LYS A 214 -12.93 0.36 -10.53
C LYS A 214 -13.59 -0.87 -9.94
N ASP A 215 -14.40 -1.49 -10.77
CA ASP A 215 -15.02 -2.77 -10.46
C ASP A 215 -13.99 -3.89 -10.54
N TYR A 216 -14.25 -4.98 -9.79
CA TYR A 216 -13.43 -6.17 -9.89
C TYR A 216 -13.43 -6.71 -11.32
N ASN A 217 -12.25 -7.06 -11.81
CA ASN A 217 -12.08 -7.89 -12.98
C ASN A 217 -11.00 -8.94 -12.75
N ASN A 218 -11.15 -10.10 -13.39
CA ASN A 218 -10.17 -11.17 -13.29
C ASN A 218 -8.99 -10.92 -14.22
N THR A 219 -8.11 -10.02 -13.81
CA THR A 219 -6.94 -9.59 -14.59
C THR A 219 -6.04 -10.77 -14.93
N VAL A 220 -5.78 -10.95 -16.22
CA VAL A 220 -4.81 -11.92 -16.73
C VAL A 220 -3.54 -11.19 -17.17
N THR A 221 -2.38 -11.67 -16.76
CA THR A 221 -1.10 -11.05 -17.09
C THR A 221 -0.45 -11.75 -18.29
N GLY A 222 -0.04 -10.97 -19.32
CA GLY A 222 0.69 -11.48 -20.46
C GLY A 222 -0.17 -12.14 -21.56
N GLU A 223 -1.49 -12.01 -21.48
CA GLU A 223 -2.39 -12.40 -22.58
C GLU A 223 -2.25 -11.47 -23.79
N GLY A 224 -2.54 -11.99 -24.95
CA GLY A 224 -2.62 -11.20 -26.18
C GLY A 224 -3.81 -10.23 -26.15
N SER A 225 -3.77 -9.24 -27.04
CA SER A 225 -4.64 -8.06 -27.07
C SER A 225 -6.16 -8.31 -27.06
N GLY A 226 -6.62 -9.53 -27.26
CA GLY A 226 -8.04 -9.88 -27.29
C GLY A 226 -8.67 -10.21 -25.94
N ARG A 227 -7.89 -10.26 -24.85
CA ARG A 227 -8.36 -10.66 -23.48
C ARG A 227 -7.82 -9.76 -22.36
N LEU A 228 -7.50 -8.53 -22.70
CA LEU A 228 -7.00 -7.57 -21.71
C LEU A 228 -8.15 -6.77 -21.14
N ASP A 229 -8.43 -6.95 -19.86
CA ASP A 229 -9.36 -6.11 -19.11
C ASP A 229 -8.61 -4.89 -18.60
N TYR A 230 -9.02 -3.72 -19.07
CA TYR A 230 -8.48 -2.42 -18.66
C TYR A 230 -9.55 -1.54 -18.03
N PRO A 231 -9.20 -0.77 -17.01
CA PRO A 231 -7.96 -0.86 -16.21
C PRO A 231 -7.92 -2.14 -15.38
N GLU A 232 -6.74 -2.70 -15.23
CA GLU A 232 -6.54 -3.96 -14.50
C GLU A 232 -6.86 -3.78 -13.00
N PHE A 233 -7.61 -4.73 -12.44
CA PHE A 233 -7.92 -4.73 -11.01
C PHE A 233 -6.77 -5.31 -10.19
N LYS A 234 -6.25 -6.49 -10.58
CA LYS A 234 -5.21 -7.20 -9.86
C LYS A 234 -3.82 -6.65 -10.17
N GLY A 235 -2.98 -6.60 -9.16
CA GLY A 235 -1.59 -6.14 -9.25
C GLY A 235 -1.31 -4.90 -8.42
N TYR A 236 -0.28 -4.14 -8.77
CA TYR A 236 0.23 -3.03 -7.96
C TYR A 236 -0.41 -1.69 -8.34
N HIS A 237 -0.75 -0.89 -7.33
CA HIS A 237 -1.20 0.50 -7.42
C HIS A 237 -0.24 1.38 -6.64
N ALA A 238 0.14 2.54 -7.18
CA ALA A 238 1.20 3.37 -6.59
C ALA A 238 0.66 4.57 -5.82
N ASN A 239 1.45 5.04 -4.85
CA ASN A 239 1.19 6.23 -4.04
C ASN A 239 -0.21 6.21 -3.44
N VAL A 240 -0.60 5.09 -2.84
CA VAL A 240 -1.93 4.92 -2.27
C VAL A 240 -1.96 5.54 -0.89
N TYR A 241 -2.78 6.57 -0.72
CA TYR A 241 -2.99 7.27 0.54
C TYR A 241 -4.13 6.66 1.34
N TRP A 242 -5.19 6.26 0.68
CA TRP A 242 -6.21 5.39 1.24
C TRP A 242 -6.84 4.53 0.14
N ALA A 243 -7.38 3.40 0.55
CA ALA A 243 -8.15 2.51 -0.30
C ALA A 243 -9.37 1.98 0.44
N GLU A 244 -10.45 1.77 -0.29
CA GLU A 244 -11.70 1.16 0.17
C GLU A 244 -11.97 -0.09 -0.67
N MET A 245 -11.89 -1.25 -0.04
CA MET A 245 -12.33 -2.50 -0.65
C MET A 245 -13.85 -2.53 -0.66
N GLN A 246 -14.44 -2.57 -1.83
CA GLN A 246 -15.88 -2.69 -2.01
C GLN A 246 -16.26 -4.17 -1.98
N SER A 247 -17.21 -4.51 -1.12
CA SER A 247 -17.69 -5.87 -0.90
C SER A 247 -19.11 -5.82 -0.33
N ASP A 248 -19.92 -6.82 -0.65
CA ASP A 248 -21.25 -6.97 -0.06
C ASP A 248 -21.19 -7.53 1.37
N THR A 249 -20.11 -8.22 1.71
CA THR A 249 -20.00 -8.99 2.97
C THR A 249 -18.90 -8.49 3.89
N ALA A 250 -17.84 -7.90 3.35
CA ALA A 250 -16.65 -7.54 4.11
C ALA A 250 -15.98 -6.27 3.56
N PRO A 251 -16.69 -5.14 3.40
CA PRO A 251 -16.08 -3.89 2.98
C PRO A 251 -15.18 -3.37 4.10
N PHE A 252 -14.06 -2.73 3.73
CA PHE A 252 -13.20 -2.03 4.68
C PHE A 252 -12.43 -0.90 4.01
N LYS A 253 -11.96 0.04 4.81
CA LYS A 253 -11.04 1.09 4.39
C LYS A 253 -9.69 0.89 5.03
N VAL A 254 -8.67 1.30 4.33
CA VAL A 254 -7.31 1.39 4.86
C VAL A 254 -6.73 2.74 4.51
N TYR A 255 -6.20 3.44 5.51
CA TYR A 255 -5.48 4.70 5.36
C TYR A 255 -4.00 4.45 5.59
N SER A 256 -3.15 5.06 4.78
CA SER A 256 -1.70 5.05 4.96
C SER A 256 -1.25 6.38 5.56
N GLU A 257 -0.36 6.33 6.56
CA GLU A 257 0.45 7.49 6.95
C GLU A 257 1.87 7.41 6.36
N THR A 258 2.07 6.52 5.39
CA THR A 258 3.34 6.31 4.70
C THR A 258 3.23 6.79 3.28
N ASP A 259 4.03 7.80 2.91
CA ASP A 259 4.09 8.27 1.54
C ASP A 259 4.74 7.25 0.60
N GLY A 260 4.35 7.30 -0.67
CA GLY A 260 4.93 6.43 -1.70
C GLY A 260 4.56 4.95 -1.58
N LEU A 261 3.58 4.60 -0.74
CA LEU A 261 3.16 3.22 -0.52
C LEU A 261 2.53 2.63 -1.79
N TYR A 262 2.90 1.39 -2.08
CA TYR A 262 2.23 0.58 -3.10
C TYR A 262 1.21 -0.33 -2.43
N LEU A 263 0.01 -0.37 -3.01
CA LEU A 263 -1.02 -1.37 -2.70
C LEU A 263 -0.99 -2.46 -3.76
N ARG A 264 -0.85 -3.71 -3.38
CA ARG A 264 -1.10 -4.84 -4.27
C ARG A 264 -2.45 -5.46 -3.93
N LEU A 265 -3.27 -5.63 -4.95
CA LEU A 265 -4.54 -6.35 -4.89
C LEU A 265 -4.40 -7.64 -5.67
N PHE A 266 -4.51 -8.75 -4.99
CA PHE A 266 -4.51 -10.12 -5.50
C PHE A 266 -3.37 -10.45 -6.49
N THR A 267 -3.30 -11.68 -6.91
CA THR A 267 -2.37 -12.15 -7.92
C THR A 267 -3.10 -12.30 -9.25
N PRO A 268 -2.69 -11.59 -10.30
CA PRO A 268 -3.26 -11.79 -11.63
C PRO A 268 -3.13 -13.24 -12.09
N GLU A 269 -4.12 -13.74 -12.81
CA GLU A 269 -4.01 -15.05 -13.45
C GLU A 269 -2.84 -15.10 -14.43
N GLU A 270 -2.22 -16.26 -14.52
CA GLU A 270 -1.19 -16.53 -15.53
C GLU A 270 -1.84 -17.02 -16.83
N PRO A 271 -1.37 -16.55 -17.99
CA PRO A 271 -1.86 -17.04 -19.27
C PRO A 271 -1.43 -18.50 -19.49
N LYS A 272 -2.21 -19.25 -20.29
CA LYS A 272 -1.91 -20.65 -20.62
C LYS A 272 -0.52 -20.82 -21.27
N HIS A 273 -0.05 -19.83 -21.98
CA HIS A 273 1.25 -19.80 -22.67
C HIS A 273 2.14 -18.73 -22.08
N ARG A 274 2.64 -18.99 -20.88
CA ARG A 274 3.48 -18.07 -20.13
C ARG A 274 4.81 -17.82 -20.84
N ASN A 275 5.19 -16.54 -20.93
CA ASN A 275 6.56 -16.15 -21.20
C ASN A 275 7.24 -15.81 -19.86
N GLU A 276 7.98 -16.75 -19.29
CA GLU A 276 8.65 -16.63 -17.98
C GLU A 276 9.62 -15.44 -17.87
N ARG A 277 10.11 -14.94 -19.02
CA ARG A 277 11.06 -13.82 -19.03
C ARG A 277 10.41 -12.47 -18.72
N THR A 278 9.10 -12.33 -18.90
CA THR A 278 8.39 -11.08 -18.70
C THR A 278 7.67 -10.96 -17.37
N MET A 279 7.38 -12.08 -16.73
CA MET A 279 6.63 -12.12 -15.48
C MET A 279 7.55 -12.12 -14.27
N GLN A 280 7.16 -11.36 -13.26
CA GLN A 280 7.76 -11.39 -11.93
C GLN A 280 6.80 -12.10 -10.99
N PRO A 281 7.30 -12.90 -10.03
CA PRO A 281 6.45 -13.49 -9.02
C PRO A 281 5.82 -12.38 -8.15
N PHE A 282 4.55 -12.56 -7.84
CA PHE A 282 3.86 -11.74 -6.85
C PHE A 282 4.15 -12.31 -5.44
N PRO A 283 4.09 -11.47 -4.39
CA PRO A 283 4.23 -11.94 -3.02
C PRO A 283 3.06 -12.84 -2.61
N GLU A 284 3.29 -13.67 -1.59
CA GLU A 284 2.23 -14.42 -0.93
C GLU A 284 1.19 -13.50 -0.30
N GLY A 285 0.01 -14.06 0.01
CA GLY A 285 -1.17 -13.33 0.51
C GLY A 285 -1.95 -12.67 -0.62
N ASP A 286 -3.00 -11.93 -0.26
CA ASP A 286 -3.99 -11.41 -1.19
C ASP A 286 -3.91 -9.89 -1.36
N ILE A 287 -3.71 -9.16 -0.25
CA ILE A 287 -3.53 -7.71 -0.24
C ILE A 287 -2.18 -7.40 0.38
N SER A 288 -1.39 -6.53 -0.26
CA SER A 288 -0.08 -6.14 0.27
C SER A 288 0.11 -4.64 0.30
N PHE A 289 0.81 -4.18 1.33
CA PHE A 289 1.25 -2.80 1.51
C PHE A 289 2.77 -2.78 1.43
N LEU A 290 3.31 -2.16 0.37
CA LEU A 290 4.71 -2.33 0.00
C LEU A 290 5.41 -0.99 -0.17
N LEU A 291 6.66 -0.94 0.27
CA LEU A 291 7.60 0.17 0.04
C LEU A 291 8.35 0.02 -1.29
N GLU A 292 8.39 -1.20 -1.83
CA GLU A 292 9.08 -1.50 -3.08
C GLU A 292 8.33 -2.58 -3.86
N ILE A 293 8.33 -2.44 -5.19
CA ILE A 293 7.74 -3.37 -6.13
C ILE A 293 8.72 -3.69 -7.28
N PRO A 294 8.59 -4.84 -7.97
CA PRO A 294 9.47 -5.18 -9.05
C PRO A 294 9.22 -4.35 -10.31
N GLY A 295 10.26 -4.24 -11.13
CA GLY A 295 10.12 -3.83 -12.52
C GLY A 295 9.58 -4.97 -13.37
N MET A 296 8.75 -4.65 -14.37
CA MET A 296 8.38 -5.60 -15.40
C MET A 296 9.60 -5.96 -16.23
N ARG A 297 9.86 -7.24 -16.43
CA ARG A 297 10.92 -7.72 -17.30
C ARG A 297 10.57 -7.50 -18.77
N SER A 298 11.60 -7.32 -19.59
CA SER A 298 11.54 -7.43 -21.05
C SER A 298 12.25 -8.71 -21.48
N TYR A 299 12.25 -8.98 -22.78
CA TYR A 299 13.02 -10.08 -23.38
C TYR A 299 14.55 -9.91 -23.30
N LYS A 300 15.01 -8.74 -22.84
CA LYS A 300 16.43 -8.45 -22.68
C LYS A 300 17.00 -9.11 -21.42
N PRO A 301 18.28 -9.51 -21.45
CA PRO A 301 18.99 -9.88 -20.23
C PRO A 301 18.92 -8.79 -19.17
N ILE A 302 18.96 -9.19 -17.90
CA ILE A 302 18.76 -8.24 -16.79
C ILE A 302 19.83 -7.15 -16.76
N GLU A 303 21.03 -7.46 -17.21
CA GLU A 303 22.19 -6.55 -17.28
C GLU A 303 21.98 -5.42 -18.31
N GLN A 304 21.09 -5.63 -19.25
CA GLN A 304 20.75 -4.66 -20.32
C GLN A 304 19.50 -3.84 -19.99
N LEU A 305 18.87 -4.09 -18.85
CA LEU A 305 17.69 -3.35 -18.42
C LEU A 305 18.10 -2.06 -17.70
N GLY A 306 17.28 -1.02 -17.84
CA GLY A 306 17.46 0.23 -17.09
C GLY A 306 17.37 0.04 -15.57
N PRO A 307 17.81 1.05 -14.80
CA PRO A 307 17.85 0.96 -13.33
C PRO A 307 16.52 0.59 -12.69
N GLU A 308 15.42 1.05 -13.24
CA GLU A 308 14.07 0.80 -12.71
C GLU A 308 13.61 -0.66 -12.88
N ALA A 309 14.24 -1.40 -13.79
CA ALA A 309 13.96 -2.83 -14.00
C ALA A 309 14.93 -3.75 -13.25
N GLN A 310 15.99 -3.19 -12.66
CA GLN A 310 16.91 -3.91 -11.80
C GLN A 310 16.27 -4.17 -10.43
N PRO A 311 16.71 -5.20 -9.69
CA PRO A 311 16.32 -5.39 -8.30
C PRO A 311 16.66 -4.14 -7.49
N SER A 312 15.76 -3.74 -6.61
CA SER A 312 16.00 -2.60 -5.75
C SER A 312 17.04 -2.90 -4.68
N GLY A 313 17.92 -1.95 -4.46
CA GLY A 313 18.81 -1.93 -3.30
C GLY A 313 18.30 -0.92 -2.29
N ILE A 314 17.30 -1.26 -1.49
CA ILE A 314 16.89 -0.39 -0.39
C ILE A 314 18.03 -0.34 0.62
N ARG A 315 18.55 0.87 0.87
CA ARG A 315 19.59 1.13 1.85
C ARG A 315 19.03 2.04 2.93
N ILE A 316 19.16 1.58 4.17
CA ILE A 316 18.92 2.40 5.36
C ILE A 316 20.30 2.80 5.88
N ASN A 317 20.57 4.11 5.98
CA ASN A 317 21.82 4.62 6.48
C ASN A 317 21.89 4.47 8.01
N LYS A 318 23.12 4.40 8.54
CA LYS A 318 23.32 4.39 9.99
C LYS A 318 22.82 5.72 10.57
N GLY A 319 21.85 5.67 11.45
CA GLY A 319 21.20 6.85 12.04
C GLY A 319 19.79 7.12 11.52
N ASP A 320 19.36 6.44 10.47
CA ASP A 320 17.98 6.52 10.02
C ASP A 320 17.06 5.76 11.00
N ASP A 321 15.85 6.29 11.21
CA ASP A 321 14.81 5.67 12.05
C ASP A 321 14.23 4.37 11.47
N GLY A 322 14.82 3.90 10.36
CA GLY A 322 14.34 2.76 9.59
C GLY A 322 13.26 3.16 8.57
N LEU A 323 12.84 2.17 7.78
CA LEU A 323 11.66 2.29 6.93
C LEU A 323 10.41 1.99 7.75
N ARG A 324 9.35 2.75 7.52
CA ARG A 324 8.12 2.63 8.31
C ARG A 324 6.92 2.40 7.41
N ILE A 325 6.04 1.48 7.83
CA ILE A 325 4.71 1.32 7.25
C ILE A 325 3.70 1.55 8.37
N LYS A 326 2.89 2.58 8.23
CA LYS A 326 1.84 2.91 9.18
C LYS A 326 0.49 2.93 8.47
N LEU A 327 -0.43 2.09 8.96
CA LEU A 327 -1.74 1.82 8.38
C LEU A 327 -2.83 1.92 9.45
N TRP A 328 -4.04 2.28 9.00
CA TRP A 328 -5.25 2.27 9.81
C TRP A 328 -6.36 1.58 9.03
N PHE A 329 -6.90 0.52 9.61
CA PHE A 329 -8.01 -0.28 9.08
C PHE A 329 -9.29 0.13 9.79
N ASP A 330 -10.32 0.54 8.99
CA ASP A 330 -11.61 1.06 9.42
C ASP A 330 -12.75 0.32 8.73
#